data_9e1cc6e4b8b7e9a994230d672db67281
#
_entry.id   9e1cc6e4b8b7e9a994230d672db67281
#
_cell.length_a   1.000
_cell.length_b   1.000
_cell.length_c   1.000
_cell.angle_alpha   90.00
_cell.angle_beta   90.00
_cell.angle_gamma   90.00
#
_symmetry.space_group_name_H-M   'P 1'
#
loop_
_entity.id
_entity.type
_entity.pdbx_description
1 polymer ?
#
loop_
_entity_poly.entity_id
_entity_poly.type
_entity_poly.pdbx_seq_one_letter_code
_entity_poly.pdbx_strand_id
1 'polypeptide(L)'
;MKFRFPVIIIDEDFRSENISGSGIRDLAQAISTEGMEVVGFTSYGDLTSFAQQASRASCFILSIDDEDFAEAGEDQSGCALNAIRDFIIEVRKRNDDIPVFLYGETRTSRHIPNDILRELHGFIHMFEDTPEFVARHIIREARKYLENLAPPFFQALMEYASDSSYSWHCPGHSGGVAFLKSPVGQMFHQFFGENLLRADVCNAVEELGQLLDHTGPVSASEANAARIFNADHLFFVTNGTSTSNKVVWHSTVAPGDIVLVDRNCHKSILHSIIMTGAVPVFLMPTRNHYGIIGPIPKSEFELETIQRKIEQNPFAREAVNKNPRILTITQSTYDGVLYNVETIKSMLGDTIDTLHFDEAWLPHASFHEFYKNMHAIGPDRPRSENSLVFATQSTHKLLAGLSQASQILVQDASARKLDTHRFNESYLMHSSTSRSMPLSLPVTWQPR
;
A
#
# COMPACT_ATOMS: atom_id res chain seq x y z
N MET A 1 3.33 8.09 -21.39
CA MET A 1 3.57 6.61 -21.46
C MET A 1 2.24 5.91 -21.65
N LYS A 2 2.10 4.97 -22.59
CA LYS A 2 0.83 4.23 -22.79
C LYS A 2 0.98 2.86 -22.14
N PHE A 3 0.28 2.63 -21.06
CA PHE A 3 0.18 1.31 -20.46
C PHE A 3 -0.79 0.45 -21.29
N ARG A 4 -0.47 -0.82 -21.45
CA ARG A 4 -1.31 -1.76 -22.18
C ARG A 4 -2.22 -2.49 -21.19
N PHE A 5 -3.39 -1.92 -20.99
CA PHE A 5 -4.48 -2.53 -20.22
C PHE A 5 -5.65 -2.76 -21.19
N PRO A 6 -5.85 -3.98 -21.69
CA PRO A 6 -6.91 -4.26 -22.64
C PRO A 6 -8.30 -4.14 -22.01
N VAL A 7 -9.29 -3.85 -22.83
CA VAL A 7 -10.68 -4.14 -22.54
C VAL A 7 -10.89 -5.64 -22.78
N ILE A 8 -11.43 -6.33 -21.78
CA ILE A 8 -11.71 -7.76 -21.86
C ILE A 8 -13.19 -7.96 -22.13
N ILE A 9 -13.49 -8.67 -23.21
CA ILE A 9 -14.85 -9.06 -23.59
C ILE A 9 -15.01 -10.56 -23.37
N ILE A 10 -16.06 -10.96 -22.67
CA ILE A 10 -16.48 -12.36 -22.49
C ILE A 10 -17.84 -12.54 -23.14
N ASP A 11 -17.87 -13.26 -24.26
CA ASP A 11 -19.05 -13.45 -25.09
C ASP A 11 -18.91 -14.77 -25.87
N GLU A 12 -19.86 -15.68 -25.74
CA GLU A 12 -19.82 -17.00 -26.35
C GLU A 12 -19.73 -16.94 -27.88
N ASP A 13 -20.38 -15.93 -28.46
CA ASP A 13 -20.42 -15.68 -29.89
C ASP A 13 -19.30 -14.78 -30.41
N PHE A 14 -18.37 -14.34 -29.57
CA PHE A 14 -17.28 -13.41 -29.96
C PHE A 14 -16.51 -13.89 -31.21
N ARG A 15 -16.37 -15.20 -31.39
CA ARG A 15 -15.71 -15.83 -32.56
C ARG A 15 -16.68 -16.38 -33.59
N SER A 16 -17.99 -16.32 -33.32
CA SER A 16 -19.02 -16.80 -34.21
C SER A 16 -19.28 -15.85 -35.38
N GLU A 17 -19.66 -16.37 -36.54
CA GLU A 17 -20.06 -15.57 -37.71
C GLU A 17 -21.56 -15.19 -37.72
N ASN A 18 -22.31 -15.52 -36.65
CA ASN A 18 -23.72 -15.17 -36.49
C ASN A 18 -23.93 -13.66 -36.26
N ILE A 19 -25.19 -13.23 -36.22
CA ILE A 19 -25.58 -11.81 -36.05
C ILE A 19 -25.18 -11.30 -34.66
N SER A 20 -25.38 -12.10 -33.59
CA SER A 20 -25.00 -11.74 -32.22
C SER A 20 -23.49 -11.47 -32.13
N GLY A 21 -22.69 -12.38 -32.66
CA GLY A 21 -21.24 -12.22 -32.73
C GLY A 21 -20.78 -11.04 -33.60
N SER A 22 -21.57 -10.62 -34.62
CA SER A 22 -21.26 -9.42 -35.39
C SER A 22 -21.32 -8.15 -34.51
N GLY A 23 -22.36 -7.98 -33.71
CA GLY A 23 -22.54 -6.79 -32.88
C GLY A 23 -21.39 -6.60 -31.88
N ILE A 24 -20.99 -7.66 -31.20
CA ILE A 24 -19.88 -7.57 -30.24
C ILE A 24 -18.52 -7.37 -30.91
N ARG A 25 -18.30 -7.93 -32.13
CA ARG A 25 -17.06 -7.69 -32.90
C ARG A 25 -17.01 -6.28 -33.45
N ASP A 26 -18.13 -5.69 -33.89
CA ASP A 26 -18.19 -4.31 -34.33
C ASP A 26 -17.87 -3.36 -33.18
N LEU A 27 -18.36 -3.63 -31.98
CA LEU A 27 -18.00 -2.91 -30.77
C LEU A 27 -16.51 -3.05 -30.44
N ALA A 28 -15.96 -4.27 -30.49
CA ALA A 28 -14.55 -4.55 -30.26
C ALA A 28 -13.67 -3.78 -31.27
N GLN A 29 -14.07 -3.75 -32.55
CA GLN A 29 -13.38 -3.00 -33.58
C GLN A 29 -13.44 -1.49 -33.34
N ALA A 30 -14.58 -0.96 -32.92
CA ALA A 30 -14.74 0.47 -32.58
C ALA A 30 -13.84 0.85 -31.41
N ILE A 31 -13.76 0.03 -30.33
CA ILE A 31 -12.87 0.24 -29.21
C ILE A 31 -11.39 0.22 -29.66
N SER A 32 -11.03 -0.72 -30.52
CA SER A 32 -9.66 -0.84 -31.04
C SER A 32 -9.28 0.36 -31.91
N THR A 33 -10.21 0.87 -32.71
CA THR A 33 -10.01 2.05 -33.56
C THR A 33 -9.73 3.31 -32.74
N GLU A 34 -10.35 3.44 -31.57
CA GLU A 34 -10.11 4.54 -30.61
C GLU A 34 -8.81 4.34 -29.79
N GLY A 35 -8.04 3.29 -30.06
CA GLY A 35 -6.66 3.07 -29.55
C GLY A 35 -6.56 2.30 -28.23
N MET A 36 -7.60 1.57 -27.83
CA MET A 36 -7.52 0.59 -26.73
C MET A 36 -7.45 -0.84 -27.29
N GLU A 37 -6.58 -1.64 -26.70
CA GLU A 37 -6.47 -3.07 -27.03
C GLU A 37 -7.70 -3.82 -26.52
N VAL A 38 -8.22 -4.76 -27.31
CA VAL A 38 -9.35 -5.62 -26.94
C VAL A 38 -8.90 -7.07 -26.95
N VAL A 39 -9.29 -7.81 -25.91
CA VAL A 39 -9.07 -9.26 -25.81
C VAL A 39 -10.41 -9.94 -25.60
N GLY A 40 -10.83 -10.81 -26.55
CA GLY A 40 -12.10 -11.53 -26.50
C GLY A 40 -11.93 -12.98 -26.05
N PHE A 41 -12.84 -13.42 -25.20
CA PHE A 41 -12.98 -14.79 -24.73
C PHE A 41 -14.40 -15.30 -25.01
N THR A 42 -14.52 -16.61 -25.23
CA THR A 42 -15.81 -17.27 -25.56
C THR A 42 -16.46 -17.95 -24.36
N SER A 43 -15.84 -17.93 -23.20
CA SER A 43 -16.40 -18.51 -21.98
C SER A 43 -15.71 -17.94 -20.75
N TYR A 44 -16.32 -18.07 -19.57
CA TYR A 44 -15.72 -17.68 -18.29
C TYR A 44 -14.56 -18.61 -17.86
N GLY A 45 -14.42 -19.80 -18.45
CA GLY A 45 -13.32 -20.74 -18.21
C GLY A 45 -13.11 -21.07 -16.73
N ASP A 46 -11.85 -21.21 -16.31
CA ASP A 46 -11.50 -21.29 -14.91
C ASP A 46 -11.52 -19.87 -14.31
N LEU A 47 -12.49 -19.59 -13.43
CA LEU A 47 -12.69 -18.30 -12.76
C LEU A 47 -11.42 -17.78 -12.08
N THR A 48 -10.62 -18.68 -11.52
CA THR A 48 -9.34 -18.29 -10.86
C THR A 48 -8.34 -17.75 -11.86
N SER A 49 -8.24 -18.36 -13.02
CA SER A 49 -7.38 -17.91 -14.12
C SER A 49 -7.84 -16.55 -14.68
N PHE A 50 -9.16 -16.36 -14.83
CA PHE A 50 -9.72 -15.10 -15.31
C PHE A 50 -9.60 -13.96 -14.32
N ALA A 51 -9.80 -14.24 -13.04
CA ALA A 51 -9.64 -13.22 -12.01
C ALA A 51 -8.20 -12.67 -11.96
N GLN A 52 -7.20 -13.45 -12.39
CA GLN A 52 -5.83 -12.94 -12.59
C GLN A 52 -5.75 -11.89 -13.71
N GLN A 53 -6.67 -11.90 -14.68
CA GLN A 53 -6.75 -10.87 -15.72
C GLN A 53 -7.25 -9.53 -15.16
N ALA A 54 -7.96 -9.51 -14.02
CA ALA A 54 -8.40 -8.27 -13.38
C ALA A 54 -7.25 -7.31 -13.05
N SER A 55 -6.05 -7.83 -12.79
CA SER A 55 -4.85 -7.01 -12.58
C SER A 55 -4.26 -6.43 -13.87
N ARG A 56 -4.73 -6.84 -15.04
CA ARG A 56 -4.21 -6.45 -16.35
C ARG A 56 -5.27 -5.80 -17.25
N ALA A 57 -6.53 -5.78 -16.85
CA ALA A 57 -7.63 -5.23 -17.62
C ALA A 57 -7.89 -3.75 -17.28
N SER A 58 -8.41 -3.01 -18.26
CA SER A 58 -8.93 -1.66 -18.04
C SER A 58 -10.45 -1.65 -17.86
N CYS A 59 -11.14 -2.68 -18.32
CA CYS A 59 -12.59 -2.83 -18.26
C CYS A 59 -12.98 -4.27 -18.62
N PHE A 60 -14.13 -4.75 -18.09
CA PHE A 60 -14.78 -5.97 -18.50
C PHE A 60 -16.10 -5.67 -19.19
N ILE A 61 -16.39 -6.38 -20.28
CA ILE A 61 -17.69 -6.43 -20.94
C ILE A 61 -18.12 -7.89 -20.94
N LEU A 62 -19.24 -8.18 -20.27
CA LEU A 62 -19.79 -9.52 -20.07
C LEU A 62 -21.09 -9.62 -20.86
N SER A 63 -21.18 -10.57 -21.77
CA SER A 63 -22.42 -10.81 -22.53
C SER A 63 -23.43 -11.61 -21.72
N ILE A 64 -24.70 -11.33 -21.95
CA ILE A 64 -25.82 -12.03 -21.38
C ILE A 64 -26.97 -12.11 -22.41
N ASP A 65 -27.46 -13.31 -22.66
CA ASP A 65 -28.50 -13.58 -23.63
C ASP A 65 -29.84 -13.94 -22.96
N ASP A 66 -30.94 -13.82 -23.72
CA ASP A 66 -32.27 -14.21 -23.23
C ASP A 66 -32.40 -15.72 -22.98
N GLU A 67 -31.66 -16.55 -23.70
CA GLU A 67 -31.61 -17.99 -23.51
C GLU A 67 -31.12 -18.35 -22.10
N ASP A 68 -30.25 -17.54 -21.52
CA ASP A 68 -29.75 -17.66 -20.14
C ASP A 68 -30.87 -17.58 -19.10
N PHE A 69 -32.04 -16.98 -19.46
CA PHE A 69 -33.22 -16.89 -18.59
C PHE A 69 -34.30 -17.90 -18.96
N ALA A 70 -34.31 -18.42 -20.20
CA ALA A 70 -35.36 -19.29 -20.73
C ALA A 70 -35.21 -20.77 -20.33
N GLU A 71 -33.99 -21.24 -20.08
CA GLU A 71 -33.73 -22.59 -19.57
C GLU A 71 -34.01 -22.78 -18.08
N ALA A 72 -34.44 -21.72 -17.41
CA ALA A 72 -34.84 -21.69 -16.02
C ALA A 72 -36.22 -22.30 -15.79
N GLY A 73 -36.36 -23.59 -15.95
CA GLY A 73 -37.29 -24.38 -15.15
C GLY A 73 -36.91 -24.27 -13.68
N GLU A 74 -37.85 -24.26 -12.76
CA GLU A 74 -37.74 -23.86 -11.33
C GLU A 74 -36.49 -24.31 -10.54
N ASP A 75 -35.54 -25.04 -11.13
CA ASP A 75 -34.37 -25.62 -10.48
C ASP A 75 -32.99 -25.31 -11.18
N GLN A 76 -32.96 -24.64 -12.34
CA GLN A 76 -31.72 -24.34 -13.07
C GLN A 76 -31.56 -22.87 -13.47
N SER A 77 -32.36 -21.96 -12.93
CA SER A 77 -32.37 -20.51 -13.22
C SER A 77 -31.10 -19.78 -12.83
N GLY A 78 -29.98 -20.38 -12.98
CA GLY A 78 -28.78 -19.82 -12.39
C GLY A 78 -27.50 -19.92 -13.16
N CYS A 79 -27.37 -20.70 -14.23
CA CYS A 79 -26.01 -21.03 -14.66
C CYS A 79 -25.25 -19.80 -15.18
N ALA A 80 -25.78 -19.04 -16.12
CA ALA A 80 -25.05 -17.87 -16.66
C ALA A 80 -25.06 -16.68 -15.70
N LEU A 81 -26.20 -16.35 -15.08
CA LEU A 81 -26.26 -15.30 -14.06
C LEU A 81 -25.39 -15.60 -12.84
N ASN A 82 -25.35 -16.87 -12.42
CA ASN A 82 -24.45 -17.29 -11.33
C ASN A 82 -22.99 -17.22 -11.76
N ALA A 83 -22.65 -17.60 -12.99
CA ALA A 83 -21.30 -17.46 -13.52
C ALA A 83 -20.87 -16.00 -13.57
N ILE A 84 -21.74 -15.09 -14.02
CA ILE A 84 -21.49 -13.64 -14.01
C ILE A 84 -21.31 -13.13 -12.57
N ARG A 85 -22.20 -13.53 -11.65
CA ARG A 85 -22.10 -13.16 -10.24
C ARG A 85 -20.80 -13.62 -9.61
N ASP A 86 -20.45 -14.89 -9.78
CA ASP A 86 -19.22 -15.49 -9.25
C ASP A 86 -17.99 -14.83 -9.85
N PHE A 87 -18.02 -14.53 -11.15
CA PHE A 87 -16.96 -13.79 -11.83
C PHE A 87 -16.79 -12.39 -11.24
N ILE A 88 -17.87 -11.62 -11.07
CA ILE A 88 -17.82 -10.28 -10.47
C ILE A 88 -17.27 -10.37 -9.04
N ILE A 89 -17.73 -11.30 -8.22
CA ILE A 89 -17.21 -11.51 -6.86
C ILE A 89 -15.72 -11.80 -6.88
N GLU A 90 -15.23 -12.66 -7.76
CA GLU A 90 -13.82 -12.99 -7.88
C GLU A 90 -12.98 -11.80 -8.38
N VAL A 91 -13.50 -11.00 -9.29
CA VAL A 91 -12.87 -9.75 -9.76
C VAL A 91 -12.80 -8.75 -8.61
N ARG A 92 -13.89 -8.51 -7.89
CA ARG A 92 -13.97 -7.56 -6.78
C ARG A 92 -13.03 -7.90 -5.62
N LYS A 93 -12.77 -9.17 -5.35
CA LYS A 93 -11.74 -9.60 -4.37
C LYS A 93 -10.33 -9.09 -4.71
N ARG A 94 -10.07 -8.73 -5.96
CA ARG A 94 -8.76 -8.30 -6.46
C ARG A 94 -8.72 -6.88 -6.96
N ASN A 95 -9.85 -6.38 -7.40
CA ASN A 95 -9.98 -5.07 -8.03
C ASN A 95 -11.41 -4.55 -7.91
N ASP A 96 -11.64 -3.71 -6.89
CA ASP A 96 -12.95 -3.18 -6.55
C ASP A 96 -13.44 -2.14 -7.54
N ASP A 97 -12.52 -1.40 -8.16
CA ASP A 97 -12.83 -0.19 -8.92
C ASP A 97 -12.87 -0.42 -10.45
N ILE A 98 -12.48 -1.61 -10.94
CA ILE A 98 -12.45 -1.86 -12.39
C ILE A 98 -13.85 -1.79 -13.00
N PRO A 99 -14.06 -1.04 -14.10
CA PRO A 99 -15.34 -0.97 -14.77
C PRO A 99 -15.80 -2.34 -15.30
N VAL A 100 -17.05 -2.67 -15.01
CA VAL A 100 -17.74 -3.86 -15.54
C VAL A 100 -19.02 -3.42 -16.21
N PHE A 101 -19.22 -3.82 -17.45
CA PHE A 101 -20.43 -3.61 -18.23
C PHE A 101 -21.07 -4.95 -18.57
N LEU A 102 -22.40 -4.98 -18.61
CA LEU A 102 -23.14 -6.07 -19.27
C LEU A 102 -23.52 -5.65 -20.69
N TYR A 103 -23.51 -6.60 -21.60
CA TYR A 103 -23.90 -6.45 -23.01
C TYR A 103 -25.00 -7.45 -23.32
N GLY A 104 -26.14 -6.99 -23.84
CA GLY A 104 -27.28 -7.85 -24.16
C GLY A 104 -28.45 -7.09 -24.72
N GLU A 105 -29.55 -7.81 -25.00
CA GLU A 105 -30.79 -7.20 -25.49
C GLU A 105 -31.50 -6.36 -24.39
N THR A 106 -32.24 -5.33 -24.78
CA THR A 106 -32.95 -4.44 -23.85
C THR A 106 -33.95 -5.17 -22.97
N ARG A 107 -34.63 -6.20 -23.49
CA ARG A 107 -35.58 -7.01 -22.70
C ARG A 107 -34.87 -7.76 -21.57
N THR A 108 -33.66 -8.24 -21.79
CA THR A 108 -32.80 -8.97 -20.82
C THR A 108 -32.50 -8.11 -19.62
N SER A 109 -32.28 -6.80 -19.82
CA SER A 109 -31.90 -5.87 -18.73
C SER A 109 -32.93 -5.82 -17.59
N ARG A 110 -34.19 -6.11 -17.85
CA ARG A 110 -35.29 -6.08 -16.85
C ARG A 110 -35.23 -7.25 -15.85
N HIS A 111 -34.51 -8.31 -16.19
CA HIS A 111 -34.43 -9.53 -15.40
C HIS A 111 -33.16 -9.63 -14.57
N ILE A 112 -32.26 -8.66 -14.68
CA ILE A 112 -30.99 -8.66 -13.96
C ILE A 112 -31.24 -8.37 -12.47
N PRO A 113 -30.74 -9.22 -11.56
CA PRO A 113 -30.87 -9.02 -10.12
C PRO A 113 -30.18 -7.74 -9.62
N ASN A 114 -30.77 -7.12 -8.59
CA ASN A 114 -30.25 -5.86 -8.03
C ASN A 114 -28.83 -5.97 -7.44
N ASP A 115 -28.43 -7.13 -6.96
CA ASP A 115 -27.09 -7.37 -6.44
C ASP A 115 -26.03 -7.27 -7.55
N ILE A 116 -26.32 -7.81 -8.73
CA ILE A 116 -25.46 -7.67 -9.91
C ILE A 116 -25.46 -6.22 -10.40
N LEU A 117 -26.65 -5.60 -10.54
CA LEU A 117 -26.77 -4.22 -11.03
C LEU A 117 -25.94 -3.22 -10.24
N ARG A 118 -25.79 -3.40 -8.94
CA ARG A 118 -24.98 -2.51 -8.08
C ARG A 118 -23.48 -2.56 -8.36
N GLU A 119 -23.02 -3.65 -8.93
CA GLU A 119 -21.61 -3.88 -9.24
C GLU A 119 -21.23 -3.41 -10.67
N LEU A 120 -22.22 -3.04 -11.48
CA LEU A 120 -22.03 -2.65 -12.87
C LEU A 120 -21.81 -1.14 -13.01
N HIS A 121 -21.01 -0.78 -14.00
CA HIS A 121 -20.85 0.59 -14.48
C HIS A 121 -21.88 0.96 -15.56
N GLY A 122 -22.53 -0.03 -16.15
CA GLY A 122 -23.59 0.16 -17.10
C GLY A 122 -24.05 -1.13 -17.80
N PHE A 123 -25.16 -1.00 -18.51
CA PHE A 123 -25.69 -2.01 -19.42
C PHE A 123 -25.61 -1.46 -20.85
N ILE A 124 -25.06 -2.25 -21.77
CA ILE A 124 -24.92 -1.93 -23.18
C ILE A 124 -26.03 -2.66 -23.92
N HIS A 125 -26.92 -1.88 -24.55
CA HIS A 125 -28.04 -2.42 -25.31
C HIS A 125 -27.58 -2.82 -26.71
N MET A 126 -27.69 -4.12 -27.00
CA MET A 126 -27.34 -4.68 -28.30
C MET A 126 -28.18 -4.02 -29.40
N PHE A 127 -27.55 -3.54 -30.47
CA PHE A 127 -28.16 -2.94 -31.65
C PHE A 127 -28.99 -1.66 -31.44
N GLU A 128 -29.05 -1.06 -30.25
CA GLU A 128 -29.77 0.20 -30.05
C GLU A 128 -28.93 1.42 -30.31
N ASP A 129 -27.65 1.41 -29.88
CA ASP A 129 -26.69 2.49 -30.10
C ASP A 129 -25.61 2.08 -31.13
N THR A 130 -25.00 3.08 -31.76
CA THR A 130 -23.89 2.80 -32.67
C THR A 130 -22.66 2.30 -31.89
N PRO A 131 -21.91 1.30 -32.43
CA PRO A 131 -20.71 0.79 -31.79
C PRO A 131 -19.72 1.87 -31.40
N GLU A 132 -19.57 2.95 -32.20
CA GLU A 132 -18.66 4.05 -31.94
C GLU A 132 -19.10 4.92 -30.76
N PHE A 133 -20.40 5.10 -30.56
CA PHE A 133 -20.92 5.84 -29.41
C PHE A 133 -20.67 5.07 -28.12
N VAL A 134 -21.02 3.78 -28.13
CA VAL A 134 -20.80 2.87 -26.98
C VAL A 134 -19.30 2.75 -26.66
N ALA A 135 -18.44 2.56 -27.67
CA ALA A 135 -17.01 2.47 -27.51
C ALA A 135 -16.45 3.71 -26.78
N ARG A 136 -16.86 4.92 -27.18
CA ARG A 136 -16.42 6.16 -26.51
C ARG A 136 -16.83 6.22 -25.04
N HIS A 137 -18.02 5.72 -24.70
CA HIS A 137 -18.46 5.65 -23.30
C HIS A 137 -17.60 4.69 -22.49
N ILE A 138 -17.38 3.47 -22.97
CA ILE A 138 -16.53 2.45 -22.33
C ILE A 138 -15.12 2.96 -22.14
N ILE A 139 -14.53 3.53 -23.19
CA ILE A 139 -13.18 4.08 -23.17
C ILE A 139 -13.03 5.23 -22.16
N ARG A 140 -14.04 6.06 -22.02
CA ARG A 140 -14.05 7.14 -21.04
C ARG A 140 -13.97 6.58 -19.61
N GLU A 141 -14.80 5.59 -19.30
CA GLU A 141 -14.79 4.97 -17.96
C GLU A 141 -13.50 4.16 -17.72
N ALA A 142 -13.02 3.43 -18.72
CA ALA A 142 -11.73 2.74 -18.65
C ALA A 142 -10.54 3.71 -18.43
N ARG A 143 -10.51 4.85 -19.13
CA ARG A 143 -9.48 5.89 -18.93
C ARG A 143 -9.56 6.51 -17.54
N LYS A 144 -10.76 6.86 -17.10
CA LYS A 144 -10.99 7.39 -15.74
C LYS A 144 -10.50 6.43 -14.67
N TYR A 145 -10.77 5.12 -14.84
CA TYR A 145 -10.25 4.09 -13.95
C TYR A 145 -8.72 4.06 -13.97
N LEU A 146 -8.09 4.05 -15.15
CA LEU A 146 -6.64 4.02 -15.29
C LEU A 146 -5.95 5.28 -14.74
N GLU A 147 -6.57 6.45 -14.89
CA GLU A 147 -6.09 7.72 -14.32
C GLU A 147 -6.11 7.69 -12.79
N ASN A 148 -7.11 7.05 -12.18
CA ASN A 148 -7.23 6.92 -10.73
C ASN A 148 -6.43 5.75 -10.13
N LEU A 149 -5.87 4.87 -10.97
CA LEU A 149 -5.16 3.68 -10.52
C LEU A 149 -3.80 3.99 -9.89
N ALA A 150 -3.12 5.00 -10.40
CA ALA A 150 -1.79 5.35 -9.94
C ALA A 150 -1.85 6.18 -8.65
N PRO A 151 -1.09 5.83 -7.60
CA PRO A 151 -0.94 6.69 -6.43
C PRO A 151 -0.42 8.08 -6.82
N PRO A 152 -0.81 9.16 -6.12
CA PRO A 152 -0.55 10.54 -6.54
C PRO A 152 0.91 10.83 -6.88
N PHE A 153 1.86 10.36 -6.07
CA PHE A 153 3.27 10.57 -6.36
C PHE A 153 3.75 9.79 -7.58
N PHE A 154 3.31 8.54 -7.75
CA PHE A 154 3.70 7.73 -8.90
C PHE A 154 3.12 8.30 -10.21
N GLN A 155 1.91 8.82 -10.17
CA GLN A 155 1.31 9.53 -11.31
C GLN A 155 2.15 10.76 -11.68
N ALA A 156 2.45 11.64 -10.73
CA ALA A 156 3.28 12.82 -10.97
C ALA A 156 4.68 12.46 -11.51
N LEU A 157 5.28 11.38 -10.99
CA LEU A 157 6.56 10.88 -11.47
C LEU A 157 6.52 10.37 -12.91
N MET A 158 5.44 9.67 -13.29
CA MET A 158 5.25 9.22 -14.67
C MET A 158 5.05 10.38 -15.64
N GLU A 159 4.29 11.39 -15.24
CA GLU A 159 4.09 12.62 -16.01
C GLU A 159 5.41 13.33 -16.19
N TYR A 160 6.15 13.58 -15.12
CA TYR A 160 7.49 14.18 -15.16
C TYR A 160 8.46 13.41 -16.06
N ALA A 161 8.56 12.08 -15.89
CA ALA A 161 9.45 11.24 -16.70
C ALA A 161 9.07 11.23 -18.19
N SER A 162 7.80 11.49 -18.51
CA SER A 162 7.27 11.51 -19.89
C SER A 162 7.42 12.88 -20.57
N ASP A 163 7.52 13.96 -19.81
CA ASP A 163 7.55 15.36 -20.32
C ASP A 163 8.91 15.72 -20.89
N SER A 164 9.82 14.94 -21.11
CA SER A 164 11.11 15.24 -21.80
C SER A 164 11.77 16.60 -21.45
N SER A 165 11.39 17.19 -20.31
CA SER A 165 11.91 18.47 -19.84
C SER A 165 13.41 18.40 -19.60
N TYR A 166 14.11 19.52 -19.84
CA TYR A 166 15.53 19.63 -19.54
C TYR A 166 15.75 19.69 -18.02
N SER A 167 16.49 18.73 -17.47
CA SER A 167 16.83 18.72 -16.06
C SER A 167 18.03 19.63 -15.78
N TRP A 168 17.80 20.68 -14.99
CA TRP A 168 18.83 21.61 -14.50
C TRP A 168 19.25 21.34 -13.05
N HIS A 169 18.76 20.26 -12.48
CA HIS A 169 19.04 19.82 -11.11
C HIS A 169 19.81 18.50 -11.10
N CYS A 170 20.29 18.07 -9.94
CA CYS A 170 20.84 16.72 -9.79
C CYS A 170 19.74 15.64 -9.88
N PRO A 171 20.10 14.39 -10.27
CA PRO A 171 21.46 13.90 -10.52
C PRO A 171 22.09 14.40 -11.82
N GLY A 172 23.43 14.48 -11.84
CA GLY A 172 24.20 15.01 -12.98
C GLY A 172 24.16 14.15 -14.26
N HIS A 173 23.53 12.99 -14.24
CA HIS A 173 23.30 12.20 -15.46
C HIS A 173 22.14 12.74 -16.32
N SER A 174 21.37 13.71 -15.82
CA SER A 174 20.31 14.44 -16.56
C SER A 174 19.39 13.50 -17.32
N GLY A 175 18.60 12.68 -16.61
CA GLY A 175 17.70 11.69 -17.20
C GLY A 175 18.41 10.57 -17.98
N GLY A 176 19.68 10.33 -17.68
CA GLY A 176 20.47 9.26 -18.32
C GLY A 176 21.33 9.72 -19.50
N VAL A 177 21.17 10.96 -19.99
CA VAL A 177 21.90 11.47 -21.17
C VAL A 177 23.42 11.39 -21.02
N ALA A 178 23.94 11.62 -19.80
CA ALA A 178 25.37 11.53 -19.53
C ALA A 178 25.95 10.13 -19.79
N PHE A 179 25.17 9.08 -19.57
CA PHE A 179 25.61 7.70 -19.81
C PHE A 179 25.78 7.38 -21.30
N LEU A 180 25.04 8.05 -22.18
CA LEU A 180 25.11 7.81 -23.62
C LEU A 180 26.43 8.22 -24.26
N LYS A 181 27.32 8.90 -23.52
CA LYS A 181 28.60 9.43 -24.02
C LYS A 181 29.73 8.41 -24.04
N SER A 182 29.54 7.21 -23.53
CA SER A 182 30.57 6.17 -23.49
C SER A 182 29.99 4.77 -23.71
N PRO A 183 30.79 3.79 -24.21
CA PRO A 183 30.30 2.42 -24.39
C PRO A 183 29.81 1.78 -23.09
N VAL A 184 30.49 1.96 -21.99
CA VAL A 184 30.07 1.46 -20.66
C VAL A 184 28.79 2.14 -20.20
N GLY A 185 28.65 3.44 -20.42
CA GLY A 185 27.45 4.20 -20.14
C GLY A 185 26.25 3.72 -20.99
N GLN A 186 26.48 3.39 -22.28
CA GLN A 186 25.46 2.80 -23.14
C GLN A 186 24.96 1.47 -22.60
N MET A 187 25.85 0.59 -22.12
CA MET A 187 25.46 -0.67 -21.49
C MET A 187 24.61 -0.43 -20.23
N PHE A 188 25.01 0.54 -19.40
CA PHE A 188 24.27 0.92 -18.18
C PHE A 188 22.86 1.45 -18.53
N HIS A 189 22.77 2.34 -19.51
CA HIS A 189 21.51 2.91 -19.98
C HIS A 189 20.56 1.83 -20.55
N GLN A 190 21.11 0.90 -21.36
CA GLN A 190 20.32 -0.20 -21.91
C GLN A 190 19.82 -1.17 -20.83
N PHE A 191 20.64 -1.41 -19.79
CA PHE A 191 20.28 -2.31 -18.70
C PHE A 191 19.16 -1.74 -17.84
N PHE A 192 19.26 -0.48 -17.42
CA PHE A 192 18.27 0.15 -16.54
C PHE A 192 17.05 0.72 -17.27
N GLY A 193 17.22 1.09 -18.52
CA GLY A 193 16.18 1.73 -19.33
C GLY A 193 15.98 3.22 -19.03
N GLU A 194 15.44 3.92 -20.00
CA GLU A 194 15.27 5.37 -19.96
C GLU A 194 14.33 5.83 -18.83
N ASN A 195 13.24 5.10 -18.60
CA ASN A 195 12.25 5.48 -17.58
C ASN A 195 12.84 5.51 -16.17
N LEU A 196 13.65 4.52 -15.80
CA LEU A 196 14.28 4.51 -14.49
C LEU A 196 15.26 5.67 -14.33
N LEU A 197 16.04 5.97 -15.36
CA LEU A 197 17.01 7.06 -15.33
C LEU A 197 16.35 8.44 -15.33
N ARG A 198 15.22 8.62 -16.03
CA ARG A 198 14.42 9.85 -15.98
C ARG A 198 13.69 10.02 -14.65
N ALA A 199 13.28 8.92 -14.03
CA ALA A 199 12.64 8.91 -12.72
C ALA A 199 13.65 9.14 -11.58
N ASP A 200 14.96 8.96 -11.79
CA ASP A 200 15.96 9.24 -10.75
C ASP A 200 16.19 10.76 -10.64
N VAL A 201 15.39 11.37 -9.78
CA VAL A 201 15.37 12.81 -9.51
C VAL A 201 15.51 13.07 -8.02
N CYS A 202 16.03 14.24 -7.68
CA CYS A 202 16.10 14.69 -6.30
C CYS A 202 14.81 15.47 -5.91
N ASN A 203 14.73 15.85 -4.66
CA ASN A 203 13.60 16.63 -4.11
C ASN A 203 13.53 18.10 -4.55
N ALA A 204 14.28 18.51 -5.58
CA ALA A 204 14.29 19.86 -6.12
C ALA A 204 13.29 20.05 -7.27
N VAL A 205 12.53 19.03 -7.64
CA VAL A 205 11.50 19.07 -8.68
C VAL A 205 10.18 19.49 -8.06
N GLU A 206 9.73 20.69 -8.35
CA GLU A 206 8.55 21.30 -7.72
C GLU A 206 7.28 20.48 -7.99
N GLU A 207 7.11 19.96 -9.21
CA GLU A 207 5.97 19.15 -9.64
C GLU A 207 5.83 17.84 -8.86
N LEU A 208 6.91 17.34 -8.30
CA LEU A 208 6.91 16.12 -7.49
C LEU A 208 6.64 16.37 -5.99
N GLY A 209 6.61 17.63 -5.59
CA GLY A 209 6.51 18.02 -4.18
C GLY A 209 7.81 17.81 -3.40
N GLN A 210 7.73 18.05 -2.10
CA GLN A 210 8.90 18.03 -1.21
C GLN A 210 8.73 16.94 -0.15
N LEU A 211 9.62 15.93 -0.18
CA LEU A 211 9.58 14.87 0.83
C LEU A 211 10.03 15.36 2.23
N LEU A 212 10.90 16.36 2.28
CA LEU A 212 11.39 16.91 3.55
C LEU A 212 10.37 17.81 4.25
N ASP A 213 9.50 18.45 3.47
CA ASP A 213 8.46 19.35 3.95
C ASP A 213 7.07 18.71 3.88
N HIS A 214 6.98 17.46 3.41
CA HIS A 214 5.74 16.72 3.24
C HIS A 214 4.67 17.50 2.45
N THR A 215 5.03 17.97 1.24
CA THR A 215 4.14 18.81 0.40
C THR A 215 3.89 18.19 -0.98
N GLY A 216 2.85 18.71 -1.68
CA GLY A 216 2.52 18.30 -3.05
C GLY A 216 2.11 16.82 -3.18
N PRO A 217 2.45 16.17 -4.31
CA PRO A 217 2.13 14.75 -4.56
C PRO A 217 2.66 13.79 -3.49
N VAL A 218 3.77 14.11 -2.82
CA VAL A 218 4.29 13.34 -1.68
C VAL A 218 3.27 13.34 -0.55
N SER A 219 2.84 14.53 -0.11
CA SER A 219 1.84 14.67 0.96
C SER A 219 0.52 13.98 0.62
N ALA A 220 0.06 14.11 -0.64
CA ALA A 220 -1.15 13.44 -1.11
C ALA A 220 -1.02 11.90 -1.03
N SER A 221 0.16 11.36 -1.35
CA SER A 221 0.43 9.93 -1.22
C SER A 221 0.54 9.47 0.23
N GLU A 222 1.15 10.28 1.11
CA GLU A 222 1.20 10.01 2.54
C GLU A 222 -0.20 10.01 3.16
N ALA A 223 -1.05 10.96 2.80
CA ALA A 223 -2.45 11.02 3.24
C ALA A 223 -3.26 9.81 2.74
N ASN A 224 -3.08 9.41 1.49
CA ASN A 224 -3.73 8.22 0.95
C ASN A 224 -3.29 6.94 1.68
N ALA A 225 -1.99 6.78 1.91
CA ALA A 225 -1.46 5.64 2.67
C ALA A 225 -1.95 5.66 4.14
N ALA A 226 -1.98 6.83 4.79
CA ALA A 226 -2.51 6.98 6.15
C ALA A 226 -3.97 6.51 6.23
N ARG A 227 -4.80 6.88 5.25
CA ARG A 227 -6.19 6.42 5.16
C ARG A 227 -6.29 4.90 5.05
N ILE A 228 -5.45 4.27 4.22
CA ILE A 228 -5.44 2.81 4.03
C ILE A 228 -5.07 2.08 5.31
N PHE A 229 -4.05 2.56 6.02
CA PHE A 229 -3.58 1.98 7.28
C PHE A 229 -4.38 2.44 8.51
N ASN A 230 -5.40 3.31 8.36
CA ASN A 230 -6.14 3.91 9.46
C ASN A 230 -5.23 4.62 10.48
N ALA A 231 -4.22 5.32 9.98
CA ALA A 231 -3.31 6.16 10.75
C ALA A 231 -3.76 7.63 10.70
N ASP A 232 -3.43 8.43 11.72
CA ASP A 232 -3.66 9.88 11.67
C ASP A 232 -2.60 10.57 10.82
N HIS A 233 -1.34 10.07 10.86
CA HIS A 233 -0.26 10.52 10.02
C HIS A 233 0.53 9.32 9.49
N LEU A 234 1.04 9.45 8.28
CA LEU A 234 1.99 8.52 7.71
C LEU A 234 3.08 9.32 6.99
N PHE A 235 4.33 8.93 7.22
CA PHE A 235 5.50 9.59 6.62
C PHE A 235 6.34 8.54 5.89
N PHE A 236 6.64 8.79 4.63
CA PHE A 236 7.55 7.94 3.88
C PHE A 236 8.99 8.21 4.27
N VAL A 237 9.78 7.15 4.37
CA VAL A 237 11.20 7.22 4.72
C VAL A 237 12.02 6.42 3.71
N THR A 238 13.05 7.08 3.16
CA THR A 238 13.81 6.56 2.01
C THR A 238 15.08 5.81 2.39
N ASN A 239 15.40 5.70 3.67
CA ASN A 239 16.61 5.05 4.18
C ASN A 239 16.31 3.83 5.07
N GLY A 240 15.20 3.16 4.82
CA GLY A 240 14.79 1.97 5.55
C GLY A 240 14.30 2.25 6.97
N THR A 241 13.73 1.24 7.61
CA THR A 241 13.21 1.34 8.98
C THR A 241 14.30 1.69 10.00
N SER A 242 15.57 1.45 9.68
CA SER A 242 16.67 1.94 10.53
C SER A 242 16.66 3.45 10.71
N THR A 243 16.28 4.21 9.68
CA THR A 243 16.10 5.66 9.77
C THR A 243 14.77 5.99 10.43
N SER A 244 13.68 5.28 10.08
CA SER A 244 12.37 5.46 10.71
C SER A 244 12.45 5.35 12.24
N ASN A 245 13.14 4.33 12.74
CA ASN A 245 13.36 4.13 14.18
C ASN A 245 14.10 5.31 14.83
N LYS A 246 15.14 5.82 14.17
CA LYS A 246 15.92 6.97 14.68
C LYS A 246 15.08 8.24 14.70
N VAL A 247 14.26 8.48 13.68
CA VAL A 247 13.35 9.63 13.61
C VAL A 247 12.35 9.59 14.78
N VAL A 248 11.68 8.46 15.00
CA VAL A 248 10.75 8.29 16.13
C VAL A 248 11.45 8.56 17.45
N TRP A 249 12.65 8.02 17.66
CA TRP A 249 13.38 8.19 18.91
C TRP A 249 13.83 9.62 19.15
N HIS A 250 14.41 10.30 18.16
CA HIS A 250 14.85 11.69 18.33
C HIS A 250 13.68 12.68 18.48
N SER A 251 12.51 12.35 17.92
CA SER A 251 11.32 13.20 18.13
C SER A 251 10.69 13.03 19.52
N THR A 252 10.98 11.92 20.22
CA THR A 252 10.29 11.58 21.47
C THR A 252 11.17 11.57 22.71
N VAL A 253 12.44 11.21 22.59
CA VAL A 253 13.37 10.92 23.68
C VAL A 253 14.40 12.05 23.86
N ALA A 254 14.66 12.42 25.10
CA ALA A 254 15.69 13.36 25.49
C ALA A 254 16.79 12.67 26.32
N PRO A 255 18.00 13.29 26.44
CA PRO A 255 19.06 12.75 27.28
C PRO A 255 18.61 12.52 28.73
N GLY A 256 18.90 11.32 29.25
CA GLY A 256 18.54 10.93 30.60
C GLY A 256 17.12 10.36 30.77
N ASP A 257 16.28 10.38 29.71
CA ASP A 257 14.98 9.74 29.75
C ASP A 257 15.10 8.21 29.92
N ILE A 258 14.29 7.62 30.79
CA ILE A 258 14.18 6.17 30.92
C ILE A 258 13.35 5.64 29.73
N VAL A 259 13.86 4.59 29.10
CA VAL A 259 13.22 3.95 27.95
C VAL A 259 13.08 2.44 28.16
N LEU A 260 11.93 1.87 27.83
CA LEU A 260 11.71 0.44 27.84
C LEU A 260 11.99 -0.14 26.44
N VAL A 261 12.81 -1.16 26.36
CA VAL A 261 13.26 -1.68 25.06
C VAL A 261 13.30 -3.21 25.10
N ASP A 262 12.76 -3.81 24.05
CA ASP A 262 13.00 -5.22 23.75
C ASP A 262 14.51 -5.50 23.66
N ARG A 263 15.02 -6.45 24.44
CA ARG A 263 16.44 -6.82 24.37
C ARG A 263 16.82 -7.44 23.02
N ASN A 264 15.86 -7.98 22.27
CA ASN A 264 16.01 -8.52 20.92
C ASN A 264 15.70 -7.47 19.82
N CYS A 265 15.85 -6.18 20.14
CA CYS A 265 15.58 -5.10 19.19
C CYS A 265 16.62 -5.03 18.08
N HIS A 266 16.22 -4.42 16.96
CA HIS A 266 17.12 -4.13 15.85
C HIS A 266 18.24 -3.16 16.27
N LYS A 267 19.43 -3.26 15.64
CA LYS A 267 20.58 -2.40 15.92
C LYS A 267 20.29 -0.90 15.87
N SER A 268 19.33 -0.47 15.02
CA SER A 268 18.95 0.95 14.94
C SER A 268 18.39 1.48 16.25
N ILE A 269 17.70 0.65 17.04
CA ILE A 269 17.21 1.01 18.37
C ILE A 269 18.36 1.18 19.36
N LEU A 270 19.35 0.27 19.33
CA LEU A 270 20.56 0.42 20.17
C LEU A 270 21.34 1.70 19.79
N HIS A 271 21.43 2.00 18.50
CA HIS A 271 22.04 3.26 18.06
C HIS A 271 21.22 4.46 18.53
N SER A 272 19.89 4.38 18.51
CA SER A 272 19.02 5.46 19.01
C SER A 272 19.21 5.71 20.50
N ILE A 273 19.36 4.66 21.33
CA ILE A 273 19.68 4.79 22.75
C ILE A 273 20.98 5.59 22.95
N ILE A 274 22.04 5.22 22.20
CA ILE A 274 23.34 5.89 22.29
C ILE A 274 23.23 7.36 21.83
N MET A 275 22.57 7.61 20.71
CA MET A 275 22.47 8.94 20.10
C MET A 275 21.61 9.90 20.92
N THR A 276 20.54 9.41 21.55
CA THR A 276 19.66 10.23 22.40
C THR A 276 20.20 10.38 23.82
N GLY A 277 21.17 9.57 24.26
CA GLY A 277 21.62 9.55 25.64
C GLY A 277 20.59 9.01 26.63
N ALA A 278 19.67 8.17 26.16
CA ALA A 278 18.63 7.57 26.97
C ALA A 278 19.16 6.50 27.93
N VAL A 279 18.42 6.25 29.00
CA VAL A 279 18.70 5.20 29.99
C VAL A 279 17.83 3.97 29.71
N PRO A 280 18.38 2.90 29.11
CA PRO A 280 17.59 1.75 28.74
C PRO A 280 17.25 0.84 29.93
N VAL A 281 16.02 0.38 29.98
CA VAL A 281 15.54 -0.74 30.79
C VAL A 281 15.07 -1.84 29.83
N PHE A 282 15.77 -2.95 29.82
CA PHE A 282 15.50 -4.01 28.86
C PHE A 282 14.45 -4.99 29.34
N LEU A 283 13.47 -5.27 28.47
CA LEU A 283 12.55 -6.38 28.58
C LEU A 283 13.23 -7.63 28.00
N MET A 284 13.33 -8.69 28.80
CA MET A 284 14.16 -9.85 28.49
C MET A 284 13.35 -10.96 27.85
N PRO A 285 13.67 -11.35 26.60
CA PRO A 285 13.05 -12.53 25.98
C PRO A 285 13.55 -13.84 26.62
N THR A 286 12.75 -14.86 26.49
CA THR A 286 13.15 -16.23 26.85
C THR A 286 14.20 -16.75 25.87
N ARG A 287 14.91 -17.81 26.28
CA ARG A 287 15.81 -18.59 25.41
C ARG A 287 15.62 -20.07 25.69
N ASN A 288 15.67 -20.89 24.66
CA ASN A 288 15.71 -22.33 24.81
C ASN A 288 17.16 -22.81 25.09
N HIS A 289 17.32 -24.11 25.29
CA HIS A 289 18.63 -24.73 25.62
C HIS A 289 19.65 -24.63 24.46
N TYR A 290 19.21 -24.36 23.24
CA TYR A 290 20.10 -24.06 22.09
C TYR A 290 20.46 -22.58 21.97
N GLY A 291 19.94 -21.72 22.85
CA GLY A 291 20.17 -20.27 22.80
C GLY A 291 19.24 -19.54 21.82
N ILE A 292 18.28 -20.21 21.20
CA ILE A 292 17.30 -19.57 20.30
C ILE A 292 16.41 -18.65 21.13
N ILE A 293 16.24 -17.43 20.66
CA ILE A 293 15.46 -16.39 21.32
C ILE A 293 13.97 -16.69 21.14
N GLY A 294 13.25 -16.70 22.24
CA GLY A 294 11.80 -16.84 22.29
C GLY A 294 11.09 -15.52 22.59
N PRO A 295 9.80 -15.57 22.95
CA PRO A 295 9.04 -14.36 23.28
C PRO A 295 9.50 -13.75 24.62
N ILE A 296 9.21 -12.46 24.77
CA ILE A 296 9.26 -11.76 26.05
C ILE A 296 8.08 -12.27 26.90
N PRO A 297 8.29 -12.79 28.11
CA PRO A 297 7.21 -13.23 28.98
C PRO A 297 6.27 -12.09 29.37
N LYS A 298 4.99 -12.39 29.56
CA LYS A 298 3.99 -11.39 29.97
C LYS A 298 4.38 -10.65 31.24
N SER A 299 5.03 -11.33 32.19
CA SER A 299 5.52 -10.74 33.44
C SER A 299 6.53 -9.59 33.25
N GLU A 300 7.23 -9.53 32.13
CA GLU A 300 8.16 -8.44 31.81
C GLU A 300 7.41 -7.10 31.52
N PHE A 301 6.13 -7.20 31.14
CA PHE A 301 5.26 -6.03 30.87
C PHE A 301 4.44 -5.60 32.11
N GLU A 302 4.57 -6.29 33.25
CA GLU A 302 3.91 -5.91 34.49
C GLU A 302 4.59 -4.69 35.10
N LEU A 303 3.78 -3.70 35.55
CA LEU A 303 4.28 -2.43 36.09
C LEU A 303 5.23 -2.62 37.26
N GLU A 304 4.94 -3.56 38.17
CA GLU A 304 5.79 -3.88 39.29
C GLU A 304 7.18 -4.40 38.86
N THR A 305 7.20 -5.23 37.83
CA THR A 305 8.46 -5.75 37.27
C THR A 305 9.27 -4.62 36.62
N ILE A 306 8.60 -3.75 35.88
CA ILE A 306 9.23 -2.59 35.24
C ILE A 306 9.79 -1.66 36.30
N GLN A 307 9.02 -1.33 37.32
CA GLN A 307 9.44 -0.45 38.41
C GLN A 307 10.65 -1.02 39.16
N ARG A 308 10.62 -2.30 39.52
CA ARG A 308 11.77 -2.99 40.13
C ARG A 308 13.03 -2.91 39.25
N LYS A 309 12.91 -3.10 37.94
CA LYS A 309 14.04 -2.98 37.01
C LYS A 309 14.59 -1.55 36.93
N ILE A 310 13.72 -0.55 36.97
CA ILE A 310 14.13 0.85 37.03
C ILE A 310 14.92 1.14 38.32
N GLU A 311 14.44 0.67 39.47
CA GLU A 311 15.08 0.85 40.76
C GLU A 311 16.45 0.14 40.86
N GLN A 312 16.57 -1.01 40.20
CA GLN A 312 17.82 -1.78 40.15
C GLN A 312 18.83 -1.24 39.14
N ASN A 313 18.41 -0.38 38.21
CA ASN A 313 19.31 0.18 37.21
C ASN A 313 20.08 1.38 37.80
N PRO A 314 21.42 1.29 37.95
CA PRO A 314 22.21 2.35 38.55
C PRO A 314 22.11 3.68 37.78
N PHE A 315 21.98 3.64 36.46
CA PHE A 315 21.84 4.84 35.63
C PHE A 315 20.47 5.48 35.75
N ALA A 316 19.41 4.71 36.01
CA ALA A 316 18.07 5.25 36.20
C ALA A 316 17.89 5.97 37.55
N ARG A 317 18.78 5.77 38.51
CA ARG A 317 18.73 6.48 39.80
C ARG A 317 18.91 7.99 39.67
N GLU A 318 19.67 8.43 38.69
CA GLU A 318 19.93 9.84 38.40
C GLU A 318 18.90 10.49 37.48
N ALA A 319 18.01 9.71 36.88
CA ALA A 319 16.96 10.22 36.01
C ALA A 319 15.99 11.12 36.76
N VAL A 320 15.71 12.29 36.21
CA VAL A 320 14.78 13.28 36.79
C VAL A 320 13.35 12.76 36.79
N ASN A 321 12.95 12.15 35.68
CA ASN A 321 11.66 11.49 35.55
C ASN A 321 11.83 9.98 35.64
N LYS A 322 11.10 9.33 36.56
CA LYS A 322 11.14 7.87 36.73
C LYS A 322 10.14 7.13 35.84
N ASN A 323 9.23 7.84 35.20
CA ASN A 323 8.29 7.24 34.26
C ASN A 323 8.99 7.00 32.92
N PRO A 324 8.86 5.81 32.32
CA PRO A 324 9.41 5.55 31.02
C PRO A 324 8.81 6.47 29.94
N ARG A 325 9.67 7.04 29.14
CA ARG A 325 9.27 7.96 28.06
C ARG A 325 8.70 7.24 26.85
N ILE A 326 9.29 6.12 26.48
CA ILE A 326 8.92 5.29 25.34
C ILE A 326 9.08 3.82 25.65
N LEU A 327 8.16 3.00 25.13
CA LEU A 327 8.32 1.59 24.96
C LEU A 327 8.62 1.28 23.50
N THR A 328 9.68 0.51 23.21
CA THR A 328 9.97 0.01 21.86
C THR A 328 10.02 -1.50 21.84
N ILE A 329 9.14 -2.12 21.05
CA ILE A 329 9.02 -3.56 20.86
C ILE A 329 9.22 -3.93 19.40
N THR A 330 10.05 -4.96 19.15
CA THR A 330 10.12 -5.63 17.84
C THR A 330 8.87 -6.49 17.71
N GLN A 331 7.87 -6.01 17.00
CA GLN A 331 6.55 -6.63 16.92
C GLN A 331 6.60 -8.02 16.26
N SER A 332 7.45 -8.18 15.26
CA SER A 332 7.69 -9.46 14.59
C SER A 332 9.18 -9.74 14.48
N THR A 333 9.63 -10.85 15.06
CA THR A 333 11.04 -11.21 15.10
C THR A 333 11.46 -12.10 13.95
N TYR A 334 12.77 -12.20 13.71
CA TYR A 334 13.34 -13.16 12.75
C TYR A 334 13.00 -14.62 13.05
N ASP A 335 12.81 -14.93 14.32
CA ASP A 335 12.52 -16.29 14.79
C ASP A 335 11.03 -16.64 14.68
N GLY A 336 10.21 -15.73 14.12
CA GLY A 336 8.78 -15.96 13.89
C GLY A 336 7.89 -15.66 15.11
N VAL A 337 8.40 -14.97 16.13
CA VAL A 337 7.59 -14.51 17.27
C VAL A 337 6.81 -13.26 16.85
N LEU A 338 5.49 -13.30 17.03
CA LEU A 338 4.61 -12.15 16.93
C LEU A 338 3.99 -11.83 18.28
N TYR A 339 3.93 -10.55 18.61
CA TYR A 339 3.31 -10.09 19.85
C TYR A 339 1.87 -9.65 19.61
N ASN A 340 1.00 -9.96 20.55
CA ASN A 340 -0.34 -9.38 20.63
C ASN A 340 -0.22 -7.92 21.11
N VAL A 341 -0.24 -6.98 20.19
CA VAL A 341 -0.03 -5.56 20.44
C VAL A 341 -1.15 -4.96 21.30
N GLU A 342 -2.39 -5.41 21.10
CA GLU A 342 -3.53 -4.94 21.90
C GLU A 342 -3.37 -5.29 23.39
N THR A 343 -2.83 -6.47 23.68
CA THR A 343 -2.51 -6.84 25.06
C THR A 343 -1.44 -5.92 25.64
N ILE A 344 -0.39 -5.59 24.87
CA ILE A 344 0.67 -4.68 25.34
C ILE A 344 0.12 -3.28 25.56
N LYS A 345 -0.70 -2.76 24.63
CA LYS A 345 -1.38 -1.47 24.79
C LYS A 345 -2.25 -1.42 26.05
N SER A 346 -3.03 -2.48 26.30
CA SER A 346 -3.90 -2.54 27.49
C SER A 346 -3.13 -2.61 28.82
N MET A 347 -1.92 -3.17 28.81
CA MET A 347 -1.09 -3.24 30.02
C MET A 347 -0.32 -1.95 30.32
N LEU A 348 0.10 -1.21 29.28
CA LEU A 348 1.08 -0.13 29.41
C LEU A 348 0.63 1.21 28.84
N GLY A 349 -0.44 1.24 28.06
CA GLY A 349 -0.89 2.44 27.35
C GLY A 349 -1.31 3.62 28.22
N ASP A 350 -1.60 3.37 29.51
CA ASP A 350 -1.95 4.46 30.46
C ASP A 350 -0.75 5.01 31.24
N THR A 351 0.39 4.34 31.17
CA THR A 351 1.58 4.65 31.98
C THR A 351 2.77 5.15 31.20
N ILE A 352 2.80 4.90 29.90
CA ILE A 352 3.92 5.26 29.02
C ILE A 352 3.47 6.28 27.99
N ASP A 353 4.21 7.36 27.85
CA ASP A 353 3.88 8.47 26.96
C ASP A 353 3.80 8.08 25.49
N THR A 354 4.70 7.18 25.06
CA THR A 354 4.84 6.77 23.65
C THR A 354 5.02 5.27 23.55
N LEU A 355 4.23 4.64 22.69
CA LEU A 355 4.38 3.24 22.32
C LEU A 355 4.90 3.17 20.88
N HIS A 356 6.03 2.51 20.69
CA HIS A 356 6.66 2.31 19.39
C HIS A 356 6.79 0.83 19.11
N PHE A 357 6.22 0.40 17.97
CA PHE A 357 6.30 -0.97 17.48
C PHE A 357 7.11 -1.01 16.18
N ASP A 358 8.24 -1.70 16.24
CA ASP A 358 9.03 -2.00 15.05
C ASP A 358 8.38 -3.17 14.30
N GLU A 359 7.58 -2.83 13.31
CA GLU A 359 6.82 -3.75 12.44
C GLU A 359 7.51 -3.96 11.09
N ALA A 360 8.84 -3.90 11.06
CA ALA A 360 9.60 -3.90 9.82
C ALA A 360 9.37 -5.15 8.93
N TRP A 361 8.91 -6.29 9.51
CA TRP A 361 8.80 -7.55 8.77
C TRP A 361 7.44 -7.80 8.12
N LEU A 362 6.35 -7.53 8.79
CA LEU A 362 5.02 -7.99 8.38
C LEU A 362 3.98 -6.86 8.17
N PRO A 363 4.31 -5.73 7.53
CA PRO A 363 3.35 -4.64 7.41
C PRO A 363 2.07 -5.03 6.64
N HIS A 364 2.14 -5.92 5.65
CA HIS A 364 1.00 -6.41 4.88
C HIS A 364 0.03 -7.25 5.70
N ALA A 365 0.50 -7.90 6.76
CA ALA A 365 -0.32 -8.79 7.58
C ALA A 365 -1.37 -8.03 8.41
N SER A 366 -1.26 -6.69 8.53
CA SER A 366 -2.26 -5.85 9.22
C SER A 366 -3.64 -5.90 8.55
N PHE A 367 -3.70 -6.27 7.27
CA PHE A 367 -4.95 -6.38 6.49
C PHE A 367 -5.59 -7.78 6.50
N HIS A 368 -4.97 -8.75 7.15
CA HIS A 368 -5.50 -10.11 7.22
C HIS A 368 -6.05 -10.42 8.62
N GLU A 369 -7.27 -10.95 8.69
CA GLU A 369 -8.00 -11.18 9.93
C GLU A 369 -7.26 -12.09 10.93
N PHE A 370 -6.47 -13.05 10.44
CA PHE A 370 -5.64 -13.92 11.29
C PHE A 370 -4.68 -13.13 12.20
N TYR A 371 -4.21 -11.93 11.75
CA TYR A 371 -3.28 -11.07 12.47
C TYR A 371 -3.97 -9.90 13.18
N LYS A 372 -5.29 -9.98 13.40
CA LYS A 372 -6.13 -8.88 13.91
C LYS A 372 -5.53 -8.20 15.11
N ASN A 373 -4.92 -8.68 16.05
CA ASN A 373 -4.41 -8.00 17.26
C ASN A 373 -2.89 -7.86 17.27
N MET A 374 -2.22 -8.14 16.16
CA MET A 374 -0.76 -8.22 16.11
C MET A 374 -0.07 -6.95 15.63
N HIS A 375 -0.84 -5.94 15.15
CA HIS A 375 -0.30 -4.67 14.64
C HIS A 375 -0.79 -3.49 15.47
N ALA A 376 0.06 -2.48 15.61
CA ALA A 376 -0.23 -1.31 16.42
C ALA A 376 -1.27 -0.39 15.77
N ILE A 377 -1.18 -0.23 14.45
CA ILE A 377 -2.03 0.64 13.66
C ILE A 377 -2.51 -0.15 12.44
N GLY A 378 -3.78 -0.06 12.12
CA GLY A 378 -4.40 -0.77 11.01
C GLY A 378 -5.92 -0.61 11.01
N PRO A 379 -6.61 -1.17 10.01
CA PRO A 379 -8.06 -1.20 9.99
C PRO A 379 -8.62 -1.83 11.28
N ASP A 380 -9.69 -1.23 11.83
CA ASP A 380 -10.41 -1.74 13.01
C ASP A 380 -9.55 -1.96 14.28
N ARG A 381 -8.43 -1.24 14.42
CA ARG A 381 -7.61 -1.28 15.63
C ARG A 381 -8.08 -0.24 16.64
N PRO A 382 -8.22 -0.61 17.93
CA PRO A 382 -8.58 0.35 18.98
C PRO A 382 -7.48 1.40 19.14
N ARG A 383 -7.90 2.65 19.37
CA ARG A 383 -6.98 3.76 19.64
C ARG A 383 -6.55 3.75 21.08
N SER A 384 -5.32 4.15 21.33
CA SER A 384 -4.87 4.48 22.69
C SER A 384 -5.49 5.80 23.13
N GLU A 385 -5.93 5.89 24.38
CA GLU A 385 -6.44 7.14 24.93
C GLU A 385 -5.32 8.08 25.40
N ASN A 386 -4.24 7.53 25.94
CA ASN A 386 -3.20 8.29 26.62
C ASN A 386 -1.84 8.27 25.91
N SER A 387 -1.50 7.18 25.21
CA SER A 387 -0.20 7.04 24.56
C SER A 387 -0.25 7.41 23.08
N LEU A 388 0.72 8.18 22.63
CA LEU A 388 1.02 8.35 21.21
C LEU A 388 1.61 7.02 20.67
N VAL A 389 1.08 6.50 19.59
CA VAL A 389 1.49 5.22 19.03
C VAL A 389 2.22 5.41 17.71
N PHE A 390 3.40 4.82 17.59
CA PHE A 390 4.16 4.72 16.35
C PHE A 390 4.29 3.28 15.88
N ALA A 391 4.16 3.06 14.59
CA ALA A 391 4.58 1.83 13.94
C ALA A 391 5.58 2.15 12.82
N THR A 392 6.72 1.48 12.80
CA THR A 392 7.75 1.64 11.77
C THR A 392 7.81 0.39 10.91
N GLN A 393 7.64 0.55 9.60
CA GLN A 393 7.43 -0.55 8.67
C GLN A 393 8.40 -0.46 7.49
N SER A 394 9.04 -1.57 7.13
CA SER A 394 9.82 -1.70 5.88
C SER A 394 8.90 -2.14 4.76
N THR A 395 8.48 -1.22 3.92
CA THR A 395 7.63 -1.53 2.78
C THR A 395 8.35 -2.37 1.72
N HIS A 396 9.68 -2.23 1.63
CA HIS A 396 10.51 -3.00 0.70
C HIS A 396 10.69 -4.49 1.06
N LYS A 397 10.36 -4.92 2.28
CA LYS A 397 10.54 -6.32 2.66
C LYS A 397 9.41 -7.20 2.15
N LEU A 398 8.19 -6.93 2.54
CA LEU A 398 7.03 -7.78 2.23
C LEU A 398 5.80 -7.02 1.69
N LEU A 399 5.86 -5.70 1.58
CA LEU A 399 5.03 -4.90 0.67
C LEU A 399 5.84 -4.64 -0.61
N ALA A 400 5.21 -4.57 -1.76
CA ALA A 400 5.86 -4.44 -3.06
C ALA A 400 6.58 -3.09 -3.26
N GLY A 401 7.57 -2.80 -2.41
CA GLY A 401 8.40 -1.61 -2.45
C GLY A 401 9.82 -1.90 -2.95
N LEU A 402 10.47 -0.90 -3.54
CA LEU A 402 11.88 -0.97 -3.88
C LEU A 402 12.75 -0.88 -2.61
N SER A 403 13.99 -1.39 -2.68
CA SER A 403 14.91 -1.43 -1.54
C SER A 403 15.04 -0.09 -0.85
N GLN A 404 15.15 -0.10 0.48
CA GLN A 404 15.21 1.04 1.40
C GLN A 404 13.87 1.79 1.61
N ALA A 405 12.79 1.47 0.90
CA ALA A 405 11.50 2.05 1.18
C ALA A 405 10.99 1.63 2.58
N SER A 406 10.58 2.60 3.37
CA SER A 406 9.93 2.39 4.67
C SER A 406 8.92 3.50 4.97
N GLN A 407 8.15 3.30 6.03
CA GLN A 407 7.16 4.28 6.46
C GLN A 407 7.05 4.32 7.98
N ILE A 408 6.63 5.47 8.49
CA ILE A 408 6.29 5.69 9.89
C ILE A 408 4.81 5.99 9.95
N LEU A 409 4.05 5.15 10.64
CA LEU A 409 2.64 5.38 10.94
C LEU A 409 2.53 5.98 12.33
N VAL A 410 1.60 6.92 12.49
CA VAL A 410 1.33 7.56 13.77
C VAL A 410 -0.16 7.52 14.06
N GLN A 411 -0.50 7.14 15.29
CA GLN A 411 -1.84 7.24 15.82
C GLN A 411 -1.83 8.16 17.05
N ASP A 412 -2.52 9.29 16.93
CA ASP A 412 -2.70 10.25 17.99
C ASP A 412 -3.59 9.68 19.11
N ALA A 413 -3.28 10.01 20.34
CA ALA A 413 -4.14 9.77 21.47
C ALA A 413 -5.04 11.00 21.75
N SER A 414 -6.14 10.80 22.49
CA SER A 414 -7.00 11.91 22.92
C SER A 414 -6.23 12.93 23.76
N ALA A 415 -5.35 12.44 24.65
CA ALA A 415 -4.56 13.28 25.55
C ALA A 415 -3.21 13.73 24.95
N ARG A 416 -2.76 13.12 23.85
CA ARG A 416 -1.42 13.36 23.32
C ARG A 416 -1.38 13.23 21.81
N LYS A 417 -1.00 14.30 21.15
CA LYS A 417 -0.88 14.38 19.69
C LYS A 417 0.57 14.50 19.25
N LEU A 418 0.82 14.14 17.98
CA LEU A 418 2.12 14.34 17.36
C LEU A 418 2.45 15.85 17.30
N ASP A 419 3.62 16.22 17.82
CA ASP A 419 4.24 17.50 17.52
C ASP A 419 4.93 17.37 16.14
N THR A 420 4.22 17.78 15.09
CA THR A 420 4.68 17.65 13.71
C THR A 420 5.94 18.44 13.43
N HIS A 421 6.13 19.62 14.09
CA HIS A 421 7.33 20.41 13.90
C HIS A 421 8.57 19.69 14.46
N ARG A 422 8.51 19.25 15.72
CA ARG A 422 9.60 18.51 16.36
C ARG A 422 9.86 17.19 15.64
N PHE A 423 8.83 16.53 15.15
CA PHE A 423 8.97 15.31 14.36
C PHE A 423 9.72 15.58 13.05
N ASN A 424 9.34 16.64 12.34
CA ASN A 424 9.99 17.00 11.07
C ASN A 424 11.47 17.40 11.25
N GLU A 425 11.82 18.12 12.32
CA GLU A 425 13.23 18.39 12.65
C GLU A 425 14.03 17.09 12.83
N SER A 426 13.45 16.11 13.53
CA SER A 426 14.07 14.79 13.68
C SER A 426 14.16 14.03 12.35
N TYR A 427 13.15 14.18 11.50
CA TYR A 427 13.12 13.60 10.17
C TYR A 427 14.22 14.19 9.29
N LEU A 428 14.41 15.51 9.29
CA LEU A 428 15.47 16.22 8.58
C LEU A 428 16.87 15.79 9.05
N MET A 429 17.07 15.64 10.36
CA MET A 429 18.34 15.23 10.95
C MET A 429 18.83 13.86 10.42
N HIS A 430 17.93 12.95 10.12
CA HIS A 430 18.24 11.59 9.67
C HIS A 430 18.06 11.38 8.16
N SER A 431 17.81 12.45 7.45
CA SER A 431 17.46 12.39 6.04
C SER A 431 18.47 13.12 5.16
N SER A 432 18.76 12.55 3.98
CA SER A 432 19.58 13.24 2.96
C SER A 432 18.75 14.31 2.26
N THR A 433 19.37 15.42 1.91
CA THR A 433 18.77 16.46 1.04
C THR A 433 18.78 16.07 -0.44
N SER A 434 19.56 15.05 -0.83
CA SER A 434 19.70 14.58 -2.23
C SER A 434 19.28 13.12 -2.33
N ARG A 435 17.97 12.84 -2.25
CA ARG A 435 17.44 11.48 -2.30
C ARG A 435 16.94 11.14 -3.68
N SER A 436 17.12 9.89 -4.08
CA SER A 436 16.36 9.30 -5.17
C SER A 436 14.92 9.05 -4.68
N MET A 437 14.00 9.90 -5.09
CA MET A 437 12.59 9.82 -4.69
C MET A 437 11.86 8.59 -5.25
N PRO A 438 12.08 8.18 -6.51
CA PRO A 438 11.27 7.14 -7.15
C PRO A 438 11.47 5.75 -6.56
N LEU A 439 12.67 5.47 -6.06
CA LEU A 439 13.01 4.14 -5.56
C LEU A 439 12.47 3.87 -4.15
N SER A 440 11.96 4.89 -3.47
CA SER A 440 11.75 4.84 -2.04
C SER A 440 10.31 4.97 -1.61
N LEU A 441 9.43 5.42 -2.50
CA LEU A 441 8.01 5.54 -2.18
C LEU A 441 7.30 4.22 -2.51
N PRO A 442 6.57 3.64 -1.57
CA PRO A 442 5.83 2.42 -1.84
C PRO A 442 4.77 2.70 -2.90
N VAL A 443 4.72 1.85 -3.91
CA VAL A 443 3.54 1.72 -4.74
C VAL A 443 2.49 1.13 -3.80
N THR A 444 1.67 1.99 -3.22
CA THR A 444 0.61 1.55 -2.32
C THR A 444 -0.38 0.72 -3.12
N TRP A 445 -0.25 -0.58 -3.00
CA TRP A 445 -1.29 -1.51 -3.40
C TRP A 445 -2.50 -1.25 -2.50
N GLN A 446 -3.67 -1.08 -3.09
CA GLN A 446 -4.92 -1.04 -2.35
C GLN A 446 -5.41 -2.47 -2.15
N PRO A 447 -5.28 -3.08 -0.97
CA PRO A 447 -6.17 -4.16 -0.61
C PRO A 447 -7.44 -3.51 -0.07
N ARG A 448 -8.53 -3.72 -0.69
CA ARG A 448 -9.83 -3.72 -0.05
C ARG A 448 -10.29 -5.14 0.16
#